data_070fe7bd40552918d2831ddec2263ca2
#
_entry.id   070fe7bd40552918d2831ddec2263ca2
#
_cell.length_a   1.000
_cell.length_b   1.000
_cell.length_c   1.000
_cell.angle_alpha   90.00
_cell.angle_beta   90.00
_cell.angle_gamma   90.00
#
_symmetry.space_group_name_H-M   'P 1'
#
loop_
_entity.id
_entity.type
_entity.pdbx_description
1 polymer ?
#
loop_
_entity_poly.entity_id
_entity_poly.type
_entity_poly.pdbx_seq_one_letter_code
_entity_poly.pdbx_strand_id
1 'polypeptide(L)' 'MSEEKRRCKVVGIHDQPEGDFIKYAPIKMLDNANEPYVAEQAIVELDDGRVVEVSPSQIRFKKSK' A
#
# COMPACT_ATOMS: atom_id res chain seq x y z
N MET A 1 3.01 -15.58 19.16
CA MET A 1 3.23 -14.26 18.71
C MET A 1 2.16 -13.79 17.77
N SER A 2 1.56 -12.73 18.09
CA SER A 2 0.49 -12.25 17.26
C SER A 2 1.03 -11.19 16.35
N GLU A 3 0.48 -11.14 15.17
CA GLU A 3 0.80 -10.09 14.26
C GLU A 3 -0.29 -9.09 14.27
N GLU A 4 0.08 -7.89 14.50
CA GLU A 4 -0.89 -6.84 14.51
C GLU A 4 -1.04 -6.27 13.13
N LYS A 5 -2.23 -6.31 12.62
CA LYS A 5 -2.49 -5.69 11.34
C LYS A 5 -2.74 -4.22 11.57
N ARG A 6 -2.13 -3.43 10.74
CA ARG A 6 -2.28 -1.99 10.86
C ARG A 6 -3.33 -1.54 9.87
N ARG A 7 -4.33 -0.88 10.38
CA ARG A 7 -5.37 -0.34 9.51
C ARG A 7 -4.84 0.89 8.81
N CYS A 8 -5.18 1.03 7.55
CA CYS A 8 -4.76 2.18 6.78
C CYS A 8 -5.83 2.53 5.76
N LYS A 9 -5.71 3.72 5.22
CA LYS A 9 -6.55 4.21 4.15
C LYS A 9 -5.67 4.46 2.95
N VAL A 10 -6.11 4.01 1.77
CA VAL A 10 -5.38 4.23 0.54
C VAL A 10 -5.94 5.48 -0.10
N VAL A 11 -5.19 6.57 -0.02
CA VAL A 11 -5.70 7.86 -0.48
C VAL A 11 -5.43 8.10 -1.95
N GLY A 12 -4.65 7.23 -2.59
CA GLY A 12 -4.38 7.38 -4.01
C GLY A 12 -5.40 6.71 -4.91
N ILE A 13 -6.40 6.03 -4.34
CA ILE A 13 -7.42 5.35 -5.11
C ILE A 13 -8.73 6.08 -4.89
N HIS A 14 -9.54 6.15 -5.96
CA HIS A 14 -10.85 6.76 -5.87
C HIS A 14 -11.64 6.10 -4.74
N ASP A 15 -12.39 6.86 -3.98
CA ASP A 15 -13.14 6.41 -2.82
C ASP A 15 -12.28 6.12 -1.60
N GLN A 16 -10.98 6.22 -1.73
CA GLN A 16 -10.06 6.07 -0.60
C GLN A 16 -10.41 4.88 0.27
N PRO A 17 -10.32 3.66 -0.29
CA PRO A 17 -10.71 2.48 0.46
C PRO A 17 -9.77 2.24 1.64
N GLU A 18 -10.27 1.52 2.61
CA GLU A 18 -9.49 1.16 3.78
C GLU A 18 -9.16 -0.32 3.74
N GLY A 19 -8.08 -0.67 4.40
CA GLY A 19 -7.68 -2.05 4.46
C GLY A 19 -6.60 -2.24 5.50
N ASP A 20 -5.98 -3.42 5.44
CA ASP A 20 -4.93 -3.79 6.36
C ASP A 20 -3.59 -3.70 5.64
N PHE A 21 -2.67 -2.97 6.23
CA PHE A 21 -1.32 -2.88 5.69
C PHE A 21 -0.61 -4.20 5.91
N ILE A 22 -0.01 -4.75 4.86
CA ILE A 22 0.68 -6.02 4.95
C ILE A 22 2.18 -5.80 5.11
N LYS A 23 2.79 -5.12 4.14
CA LYS A 23 4.23 -4.88 4.21
C LYS A 23 4.63 -3.92 3.11
N TYR A 24 5.84 -3.43 3.19
CA TYR A 24 6.48 -2.77 2.07
C TYR A 24 7.26 -3.81 1.28
N ALA A 25 7.30 -3.65 -0.02
CA ALA A 25 8.05 -4.57 -0.86
C ALA A 25 8.63 -3.83 -2.04
N PRO A 26 9.81 -4.20 -2.49
CA PRO A 26 10.39 -3.57 -3.68
C PRO A 26 9.69 -4.11 -4.92
N ILE A 27 9.26 -3.19 -5.77
CA ILE A 27 8.53 -3.53 -6.98
C ILE A 27 9.28 -2.94 -8.16
N LYS A 28 9.46 -3.73 -9.21
CA LYS A 28 10.15 -3.28 -10.39
C LYS A 28 9.18 -2.48 -11.24
N MET A 29 9.60 -1.30 -11.64
CA MET A 29 8.76 -0.39 -12.38
C MET A 29 9.53 0.17 -13.55
N LEU A 30 8.82 0.81 -14.47
CA LEU A 30 9.44 1.50 -15.61
C LEU A 30 9.09 2.97 -15.53
N ASP A 31 10.07 3.80 -15.86
CA ASP A 31 9.81 5.23 -15.91
C ASP A 31 9.36 5.63 -17.30
N ASN A 32 9.25 6.94 -17.54
CA ASN A 32 8.77 7.42 -18.82
C ASN A 32 9.70 7.11 -19.97
N ALA A 33 10.95 6.82 -19.68
CA ALA A 33 11.93 6.48 -20.70
C ALA A 33 12.10 4.99 -20.82
N ASN A 34 11.21 4.21 -20.23
CA ASN A 34 11.27 2.74 -20.22
C ASN A 34 12.50 2.22 -19.51
N GLU A 35 13.03 2.97 -18.59
CA GLU A 35 14.17 2.52 -17.82
C GLU A 35 13.68 1.82 -16.57
N PRO A 36 14.19 0.62 -16.29
CA PRO A 36 13.73 -0.09 -15.10
C PRO A 36 14.29 0.53 -13.83
N TYR A 37 13.46 0.56 -12.81
CA TYR A 37 13.91 0.97 -11.48
C TYR A 37 13.10 0.21 -10.46
N VAL A 38 13.58 0.22 -9.23
CA VAL A 38 12.89 -0.48 -8.14
C VAL A 38 12.44 0.58 -7.14
N ALA A 39 11.16 0.52 -6.81
CA ALA A 39 10.60 1.44 -5.84
C ALA A 39 9.86 0.64 -4.79
N GLU A 40 9.97 1.07 -3.54
CA GLU A 40 9.27 0.40 -2.46
C GLU A 40 7.81 0.77 -2.50
N GLN A 41 6.95 -0.23 -2.47
CA GLN A 41 5.51 -0.03 -2.51
C GLN A 41 4.89 -0.63 -1.26
N ALA A 42 3.79 -0.05 -0.83
CA ALA A 42 3.04 -0.58 0.28
C ALA A 42 2.00 -1.56 -0.25
N ILE A 43 1.94 -2.72 0.36
CA ILE A 43 0.97 -3.74 -0.02
C ILE A 43 -0.14 -3.73 1.01
N VAL A 44 -1.36 -3.54 0.53
CA VAL A 44 -2.53 -3.38 1.38
C VAL A 44 -3.60 -4.34 0.92
N GLU A 45 -4.18 -5.07 1.86
CA GLU A 45 -5.34 -5.90 1.58
C GLU A 45 -6.58 -5.10 1.95
N LEU A 46 -7.36 -4.76 0.94
CA LEU A 46 -8.56 -3.96 1.16
C LEU A 46 -9.65 -4.79 1.84
N ASP A 47 -10.61 -4.10 2.39
CA ASP A 47 -11.67 -4.78 3.14
C ASP A 47 -12.49 -5.71 2.27
N ASP A 48 -12.53 -5.46 0.96
CA ASP A 48 -13.27 -6.36 0.07
C ASP A 48 -12.43 -7.54 -0.41
N GLY A 49 -11.20 -7.68 0.09
CA GLY A 49 -10.36 -8.82 -0.23
C GLY A 49 -9.36 -8.56 -1.33
N ARG A 50 -9.39 -7.40 -1.96
CA ARG A 50 -8.41 -7.11 -3.01
C ARG A 50 -7.09 -6.69 -2.38
N VAL A 51 -6.01 -7.06 -3.05
CA VAL A 51 -4.68 -6.67 -2.61
C VAL A 51 -4.13 -5.67 -3.62
N VAL A 52 -3.69 -4.53 -3.13
CA VAL A 52 -3.20 -3.47 -4.00
C VAL A 52 -1.80 -3.08 -3.58
N GLU A 53 -1.04 -2.56 -4.54
CA GLU A 53 0.30 -2.03 -4.29
C GLU A 53 0.26 -0.54 -4.61
N VAL A 54 0.61 0.26 -3.63
CA VAL A 54 0.55 1.71 -3.81
C VAL A 54 1.81 2.34 -3.24
N SER A 55 2.07 3.55 -3.66
CA SER A 55 3.21 4.29 -3.13
C SER A 55 3.02 4.51 -1.64
N PRO A 56 4.09 4.42 -0.86
CA PRO A 56 3.95 4.64 0.59
C PRO A 56 3.36 6.00 0.93
N SER A 57 3.56 6.98 0.08
CA SER A 57 2.99 8.30 0.34
C SER A 57 1.49 8.35 0.10
N GLN A 58 0.92 7.29 -0.46
CA GLN A 58 -0.50 7.27 -0.77
C GLN A 58 -1.30 6.45 0.21
N ILE A 59 -0.74 6.11 1.34
CA ILE A 59 -1.51 5.47 2.40
C ILE A 59 -1.41 6.30 3.65
N ARG A 60 -2.42 6.21 4.48
CA ARG A 60 -2.44 6.85 5.77
C ARG A 60 -2.81 5.82 6.80
N PHE A 61 -1.95 5.66 7.78
CA PHE A 61 -2.25 4.74 8.86
C PHE A 61 -3.22 5.39 9.82
N LYS A 62 -4.17 4.61 10.29
CA LYS A 62 -5.10 5.09 11.28
C LYS A 62 -4.45 4.99 12.64
N LYS A 63 -4.54 6.05 13.37
CA LYS A 63 -3.97 6.05 14.69
C LYS A 63 -4.93 5.39 15.63
N SER A 64 -4.40 4.48 16.43
CA SER A 64 -5.21 3.91 17.45
C SER A 64 -4.89 4.59 18.75
N LYS A 65 -5.86 4.69 19.55
CA LYS A 65 -5.67 5.45 20.75
C LYS A 65 -5.58 4.65 21.92
#